data_d4d38e3c1ef0bc16f7ada59a7b895a1a
#
_entry.id   d4d38e3c1ef0bc16f7ada59a7b895a1a
#
_cell.length_a   1.000
_cell.length_b   1.000
_cell.length_c   1.000
_cell.angle_alpha   90.00
_cell.angle_beta   90.00
_cell.angle_gamma   90.00
#
_symmetry.space_group_name_H-M   'P 1'
#
loop_
_entity.id
_entity.type
_entity.pdbx_description
1 polymer ?
#
loop_
_entity_poly.entity_id
_entity_poly.type
_entity_poly.pdbx_seq_one_letter_code
_entity_poly.pdbx_strand_id
1 'polypeptide(L)'
;MKSYRYILDKSSRKFPCPVCLKKTFVKYVEAETGEYITGDFGKCDREANCNTHKLPPLETRCCFVPAESIQEYKNSLLIIQEGSKFYFPKSLVFETLPNGCFVAEFILSDSSDFKGLKWSETDSRFYNSTNRNLTLQGQKNRTIQVQQNKVLEPVYFPVQVFENTLKGYSQNTFIQNLLNTVSYPFSPEDVEQIISLYYLGTVTKGYRQGAVTFPYIDKNRNVHAVQVKQFDNSNHTTGTDKLDKVIFNGLNKQNKPLPEWLTNYINYGKQEGFYNCLFGEHLLSKYKQNPVALVEAPKTAIYGTLYFGLPEDPANLLWLAVYNLSSLNLKRCKNLQGRNILLFPDLSKTGKAFSDWSSKAKELQELVPNSKFSVSDLLERNATAEQRLKGYDLADFLIKQDWKLYRNEQNKTEKNEYTGFANRIESIRKTIMEDKNRIEFLRNEVPRMESAFIQAAKNCEIEWYRPAGHNSKRMADVNEFLYWTN
;
A
#
# COMPACT_ATOMS: atom_id res chain seq x y z
N MET A 1 0.82 25.55 20.27
CA MET A 1 1.86 25.36 19.21
C MET A 1 2.73 24.20 19.63
N LYS A 2 2.93 23.20 18.77
CA LYS A 2 3.84 22.09 19.08
C LYS A 2 5.26 22.66 19.19
N SER A 3 5.84 22.75 20.38
CA SER A 3 7.24 23.10 20.55
C SER A 3 8.08 21.85 20.27
N TYR A 4 8.80 21.85 19.16
CA TYR A 4 9.81 20.83 18.90
C TYR A 4 11.07 21.15 19.73
N ARG A 5 11.67 20.13 20.37
CA ARG A 5 12.94 20.28 21.10
C ARG A 5 14.04 20.86 20.21
N TYR A 6 14.09 20.45 18.96
CA TYR A 6 15.10 20.86 18.01
C TYR A 6 14.45 21.60 16.84
N ILE A 7 14.98 22.77 16.53
CA ILE A 7 14.56 23.61 15.41
C ILE A 7 15.77 23.91 14.51
N LEU A 8 15.54 24.18 13.23
CA LEU A 8 16.60 24.70 12.38
C LEU A 8 17.05 26.08 12.89
N ASP A 9 18.37 26.29 12.94
CA ASP A 9 18.93 27.58 13.33
C ASP A 9 18.36 28.70 12.46
N LYS A 10 17.72 29.68 13.08
CA LYS A 10 17.10 30.82 12.41
C LYS A 10 18.11 31.96 12.12
N SER A 11 19.35 31.83 12.62
CA SER A 11 20.40 32.78 12.32
C SER A 11 20.86 32.63 10.86
N SER A 12 21.60 33.65 10.37
CA SER A 12 22.19 33.59 9.02
C SER A 12 23.41 32.66 8.91
N ARG A 13 23.79 32.00 10.00
CA ARG A 13 24.99 31.14 10.06
C ARG A 13 24.83 29.88 9.22
N LYS A 14 25.76 29.65 8.29
CA LYS A 14 25.80 28.48 7.42
C LYS A 14 27.07 27.68 7.65
N PHE A 15 26.95 26.35 7.56
CA PHE A 15 28.03 25.39 7.68
C PHE A 15 28.31 24.71 6.34
N PRO A 16 29.49 24.11 6.14
CA PRO A 16 29.73 23.23 5.00
C PRO A 16 28.76 22.05 5.04
N CYS A 17 28.09 21.78 3.92
CA CYS A 17 27.21 20.63 3.80
C CYS A 17 28.06 19.34 3.75
N PRO A 18 27.76 18.29 4.51
CA PRO A 18 28.55 17.07 4.53
C PRO A 18 28.54 16.29 3.20
N VAL A 19 27.58 16.60 2.29
CA VAL A 19 27.46 15.93 0.99
C VAL A 19 28.00 16.80 -0.16
N CYS A 20 27.54 18.06 -0.29
CA CYS A 20 27.97 18.89 -1.42
C CYS A 20 29.15 19.82 -1.10
N LEU A 21 29.65 19.83 0.13
CA LEU A 21 30.78 20.58 0.66
C LEU A 21 30.63 22.13 0.57
N LYS A 22 29.51 22.62 0.06
CA LYS A 22 29.25 24.07 -0.03
C LYS A 22 28.75 24.61 1.31
N LYS A 23 29.08 25.86 1.63
CA LYS A 23 28.65 26.55 2.86
C LYS A 23 27.18 26.97 2.81
N THR A 24 26.30 25.99 2.76
CA THR A 24 24.83 26.13 2.59
C THR A 24 24.04 25.26 3.56
N PHE A 25 24.69 24.72 4.61
CA PHE A 25 24.06 23.80 5.56
C PHE A 25 23.61 24.53 6.81
N VAL A 26 22.33 24.44 7.14
CA VAL A 26 21.71 24.96 8.36
C VAL A 26 21.62 23.82 9.36
N LYS A 27 22.27 23.97 10.51
CA LYS A 27 22.21 22.97 11.58
C LYS A 27 20.96 23.12 12.44
N TYR A 28 20.57 22.04 13.09
CA TYR A 28 19.56 22.08 14.15
C TYR A 28 20.18 22.57 15.45
N VAL A 29 19.40 23.34 16.19
CA VAL A 29 19.69 23.82 17.54
C VAL A 29 18.59 23.38 18.49
N GLU A 30 18.92 23.20 19.75
CA GLU A 30 17.93 23.01 20.80
C GLU A 30 17.12 24.29 20.97
N ALA A 31 15.79 24.16 20.98
CA ALA A 31 14.89 25.33 20.92
C ALA A 31 14.97 26.22 22.18
N GLU A 32 15.32 25.65 23.33
CA GLU A 32 15.39 26.34 24.63
C GLU A 32 16.76 27.00 24.86
N THR A 33 17.86 26.32 24.50
CA THR A 33 19.21 26.77 24.81
C THR A 33 19.88 27.44 23.61
N GLY A 34 19.42 27.20 22.39
CA GLY A 34 20.05 27.67 21.15
C GLY A 34 21.35 26.93 20.80
N GLU A 35 21.73 25.89 21.56
CA GLU A 35 22.96 25.13 21.35
C GLU A 35 22.84 24.19 20.14
N TYR A 36 23.91 24.07 19.36
CA TYR A 36 23.96 23.15 18.24
C TYR A 36 24.02 21.68 18.68
N ILE A 37 23.21 20.85 18.06
CA ILE A 37 23.25 19.40 18.30
C ILE A 37 24.57 18.83 17.78
N THR A 38 25.18 17.94 18.57
CA THR A 38 26.40 17.23 18.20
C THR A 38 26.11 16.29 16.99
N GLY A 39 26.88 16.45 15.92
CA GLY A 39 26.76 15.68 14.68
C GLY A 39 26.26 16.52 13.49
N ASP A 40 26.01 15.82 12.36
CA ASP A 40 25.63 16.44 11.09
C ASP A 40 24.11 16.45 10.89
N PHE A 41 23.38 16.98 11.88
CA PHE A 41 21.93 17.17 11.79
C PHE A 41 21.63 18.57 11.26
N GLY A 42 20.86 18.63 10.15
CA GLY A 42 20.59 19.91 9.49
C GLY A 42 20.02 19.75 8.10
N LYS A 43 19.78 20.87 7.47
CA LYS A 43 19.21 20.98 6.13
C LYS A 43 20.12 21.80 5.23
N CYS A 44 20.41 21.31 4.04
CA CYS A 44 21.14 22.08 3.03
C CYS A 44 20.16 22.96 2.24
N ASP A 45 20.48 24.25 2.03
CA ASP A 45 19.66 25.13 1.17
C ASP A 45 19.58 24.61 -0.28
N ARG A 46 20.50 23.73 -0.65
CA ARG A 46 20.52 23.06 -1.95
C ARG A 46 19.99 21.63 -1.87
N GLU A 47 19.05 21.36 -0.95
CA GLU A 47 18.45 20.04 -0.74
C GLU A 47 17.97 19.40 -2.04
N ALA A 48 17.30 20.16 -2.92
CA ALA A 48 16.85 19.70 -4.22
C ALA A 48 17.98 19.13 -5.13
N ASN A 49 19.24 19.56 -4.92
CA ASN A 49 20.39 19.15 -5.73
C ASN A 49 21.28 18.13 -5.03
N CYS A 50 21.38 18.16 -3.70
CA CYS A 50 22.28 17.29 -2.94
C CYS A 50 21.54 16.34 -1.98
N ASN A 51 20.22 16.42 -1.91
CA ASN A 51 19.33 15.59 -1.10
C ASN A 51 19.76 15.49 0.39
N THR A 52 20.25 16.60 0.95
CA THR A 52 20.77 16.62 2.32
C THR A 52 19.81 17.32 3.26
N HIS A 53 19.00 16.51 3.93
CA HIS A 53 18.21 16.91 5.11
C HIS A 53 18.26 15.76 6.11
N LYS A 54 19.11 15.90 7.13
CA LYS A 54 19.26 14.92 8.21
C LYS A 54 18.58 15.45 9.45
N LEU A 55 17.45 14.87 9.78
CA LEU A 55 16.69 15.23 10.97
C LEU A 55 17.43 14.81 12.24
N PRO A 56 17.29 15.56 13.35
CA PRO A 56 17.80 15.15 14.65
C PRO A 56 17.11 13.85 15.10
N PRO A 57 17.70 13.12 16.06
CA PRO A 57 17.04 11.96 16.67
C PRO A 57 15.65 12.38 17.16
N LEU A 58 14.63 11.60 16.79
CA LEU A 58 13.28 11.81 17.31
C LEU A 58 13.27 11.44 18.80
N GLU A 59 13.48 12.46 19.65
CA GLU A 59 13.26 12.35 21.07
C GLU A 59 11.84 12.84 21.38
N THR A 60 11.09 11.98 22.07
CA THR A 60 9.74 12.33 22.54
C THR A 60 9.84 12.80 23.99
N ARG A 61 9.34 13.99 24.26
CA ARG A 61 9.16 14.45 25.64
C ARG A 61 8.04 13.63 26.27
N CYS A 62 8.33 13.01 27.40
CA CYS A 62 7.42 12.19 28.18
C CYS A 62 7.31 12.76 29.58
N CYS A 63 6.08 12.86 30.07
CA CYS A 63 5.80 13.30 31.43
C CYS A 63 5.49 12.11 32.31
N PHE A 64 5.83 12.21 33.59
CA PHE A 64 5.57 11.18 34.56
C PHE A 64 4.11 11.16 34.98
N VAL A 65 3.47 10.00 34.83
CA VAL A 65 2.11 9.71 35.26
C VAL A 65 2.21 8.79 36.49
N PRO A 66 1.92 9.29 37.69
CA PRO A 66 1.91 8.46 38.91
C PRO A 66 0.77 7.43 38.84
N ALA A 67 0.96 6.26 39.42
CA ALA A 67 -0.01 5.18 39.43
C ALA A 67 0.00 4.42 40.74
N GLU A 68 -1.18 4.07 41.23
CA GLU A 68 -1.38 3.16 42.38
C GLU A 68 -1.14 1.70 41.96
N SER A 69 -1.52 1.39 40.72
CA SER A 69 -1.20 0.11 40.11
C SER A 69 -1.10 0.22 38.58
N ILE A 70 -0.26 -0.64 37.99
CA ILE A 70 -0.04 -0.74 36.56
C ILE A 70 -0.30 -2.17 36.13
N GLN A 71 -1.15 -2.37 35.13
CA GLN A 71 -1.42 -3.67 34.53
C GLN A 71 -1.05 -3.65 33.07
N GLU A 72 -0.29 -4.66 32.65
CA GLU A 72 0.19 -4.74 31.28
C GLU A 72 -0.71 -5.65 30.44
N TYR A 73 -1.24 -5.13 29.33
CA TYR A 73 -1.95 -5.86 28.28
C TYR A 73 -1.07 -6.00 27.04
N LYS A 74 -1.52 -6.78 26.06
CA LYS A 74 -0.74 -7.03 24.83
C LYS A 74 -0.31 -5.75 24.12
N ASN A 75 -1.21 -4.78 23.97
CA ASN A 75 -0.97 -3.54 23.19
C ASN A 75 -1.16 -2.26 24.03
N SER A 76 -1.50 -2.37 25.32
CA SER A 76 -1.77 -1.22 26.18
C SER A 76 -1.27 -1.45 27.60
N LEU A 77 -1.09 -0.36 28.33
CA LEU A 77 -0.92 -0.30 29.78
C LEU A 77 -2.19 0.26 30.40
N LEU A 78 -2.72 -0.38 31.40
CA LEU A 78 -3.75 0.18 32.28
C LEU A 78 -3.05 0.77 33.52
N ILE A 79 -3.34 2.03 33.77
CA ILE A 79 -2.92 2.76 34.95
C ILE A 79 -4.14 3.02 35.81
N ILE A 80 -4.05 2.73 37.09
CA ILE A 80 -5.07 3.09 38.08
C ILE A 80 -4.51 4.24 38.93
N GLN A 81 -5.28 5.31 38.98
CA GLN A 81 -4.97 6.51 39.71
C GLN A 81 -6.24 7.03 40.39
N GLU A 82 -6.23 7.13 41.72
CA GLU A 82 -7.38 7.56 42.54
C GLU A 82 -8.67 6.79 42.19
N GLY A 83 -8.56 5.46 42.02
CA GLY A 83 -9.64 4.58 41.63
C GLY A 83 -10.10 4.69 40.15
N SER A 84 -9.60 5.65 39.43
CA SER A 84 -9.88 5.83 37.99
C SER A 84 -8.95 5.00 37.10
N LYS A 85 -9.47 4.52 35.97
CA LYS A 85 -8.73 3.62 35.05
C LYS A 85 -8.39 4.35 33.75
N PHE A 86 -7.11 4.39 33.41
CA PHE A 86 -6.61 5.02 32.19
C PHE A 86 -5.82 4.01 31.37
N TYR A 87 -6.14 3.92 30.07
CA TYR A 87 -5.48 2.98 29.14
C TYR A 87 -4.54 3.72 28.21
N PHE A 88 -3.27 3.40 28.24
CA PHE A 88 -2.26 3.97 27.35
C PHE A 88 -1.80 2.94 26.32
N PRO A 89 -1.78 3.26 25.02
CA PRO A 89 -1.11 2.44 24.03
C PRO A 89 0.37 2.25 24.41
N LYS A 90 0.88 1.02 24.40
CA LYS A 90 2.30 0.75 24.70
C LYS A 90 3.26 1.52 23.82
N SER A 91 2.85 1.86 22.59
CA SER A 91 3.64 2.68 21.68
C SER A 91 3.93 4.09 22.18
N LEU A 92 3.22 4.53 23.20
CA LEU A 92 3.27 5.89 23.76
C LEU A 92 3.76 5.92 25.22
N VAL A 93 4.05 4.75 25.80
CA VAL A 93 4.71 4.59 27.08
C VAL A 93 6.17 4.24 26.84
N PHE A 94 7.08 4.97 27.45
CA PHE A 94 8.53 4.87 27.22
C PHE A 94 9.28 4.20 28.36
N GLU A 95 8.82 4.37 29.58
CA GLU A 95 9.38 3.72 30.76
C GLU A 95 8.27 3.44 31.76
N THR A 96 8.33 2.29 32.44
CA THR A 96 7.45 1.93 33.55
C THR A 96 8.28 1.78 34.82
N LEU A 97 7.78 2.40 35.92
CA LEU A 97 8.34 2.34 37.25
C LEU A 97 7.30 1.76 38.23
N PRO A 98 7.68 1.29 39.39
CA PRO A 98 6.74 0.73 40.38
C PRO A 98 5.59 1.67 40.77
N ASN A 99 5.83 2.99 40.73
CA ASN A 99 4.91 4.04 41.13
C ASN A 99 4.34 4.89 40.01
N GLY A 100 4.54 4.50 38.74
CA GLY A 100 4.05 5.26 37.59
C GLY A 100 4.75 4.90 36.30
N CYS A 101 4.51 5.71 35.28
CA CYS A 101 5.17 5.55 33.97
C CYS A 101 5.41 6.88 33.27
N PHE A 102 6.37 6.89 32.33
CA PHE A 102 6.63 8.02 31.46
C PHE A 102 5.84 7.84 30.15
N VAL A 103 4.94 8.78 29.90
CA VAL A 103 4.03 8.77 28.75
C VAL A 103 4.28 10.00 27.87
N ALA A 104 4.17 9.85 26.56
CA ALA A 104 4.33 10.95 25.62
C ALA A 104 3.43 12.14 25.96
N GLU A 105 4.00 13.31 26.18
CA GLU A 105 3.30 14.53 26.62
C GLU A 105 2.13 14.93 25.73
N PHE A 106 2.30 14.78 24.39
CA PHE A 106 1.26 15.20 23.45
C PHE A 106 -0.07 14.44 23.59
N ILE A 107 -0.07 13.25 24.22
CA ILE A 107 -1.30 12.52 24.53
C ILE A 107 -1.98 13.12 25.75
N LEU A 108 -1.19 13.53 26.75
CA LEU A 108 -1.71 14.00 28.03
C LEU A 108 -2.41 15.36 27.88
N SER A 109 -1.96 16.16 26.92
CA SER A 109 -2.48 17.51 26.68
C SER A 109 -3.67 17.60 25.71
N ASP A 110 -3.82 16.61 24.78
CA ASP A 110 -4.74 16.75 23.64
C ASP A 110 -5.96 15.79 23.69
N SER A 111 -6.04 14.86 24.65
CA SER A 111 -7.07 13.82 24.61
C SER A 111 -8.12 13.99 25.71
N SER A 112 -9.38 14.04 25.31
CA SER A 112 -10.53 13.97 26.23
C SER A 112 -10.60 12.66 27.02
N ASP A 113 -9.89 11.63 26.58
CA ASP A 113 -9.86 10.29 27.20
C ASP A 113 -9.09 10.26 28.51
N PHE A 114 -8.29 11.29 28.79
CA PHE A 114 -7.48 11.43 30.00
C PHE A 114 -7.99 12.52 30.94
N LYS A 115 -9.25 12.88 30.83
CA LYS A 115 -9.88 13.86 31.73
C LYS A 115 -9.82 13.37 33.18
N GLY A 116 -9.18 14.16 34.05
CA GLY A 116 -8.98 13.84 35.48
C GLY A 116 -7.70 13.07 35.77
N LEU A 117 -6.92 12.67 34.75
CA LEU A 117 -5.59 12.10 34.98
C LEU A 117 -4.65 13.16 35.55
N LYS A 118 -3.93 12.80 36.60
CA LYS A 118 -2.86 13.63 37.18
C LYS A 118 -1.51 13.21 36.61
N TRP A 119 -0.71 14.14 36.19
CA TRP A 119 0.63 13.94 35.67
C TRP A 119 1.54 15.12 36.02
N SER A 120 2.84 14.90 36.00
CA SER A 120 3.82 15.90 36.41
C SER A 120 4.46 16.53 35.19
N GLU A 121 4.28 17.83 34.95
CA GLU A 121 4.98 18.59 33.91
C GLU A 121 6.46 18.82 34.25
N THR A 122 6.80 18.86 35.56
CA THR A 122 8.17 19.10 36.05
C THR A 122 9.02 17.83 36.05
N ASP A 123 8.42 16.65 36.21
CA ASP A 123 9.12 15.37 36.05
C ASP A 123 8.93 14.86 34.61
N SER A 124 9.69 15.44 33.72
CA SER A 124 9.66 15.08 32.30
C SER A 124 11.03 14.60 31.85
N ARG A 125 11.03 13.62 30.94
CA ARG A 125 12.24 13.04 30.34
C ARG A 125 12.10 12.97 28.82
N PHE A 126 13.24 13.03 28.14
CA PHE A 126 13.29 12.82 26.70
C PHE A 126 13.76 11.39 26.40
N TYR A 127 12.97 10.66 25.63
CA TYR A 127 13.27 9.30 25.22
C TYR A 127 13.48 9.21 23.71
N ASN A 128 14.56 8.54 23.31
CA ASN A 128 14.76 8.16 21.91
C ASN A 128 13.81 7.00 21.56
N SER A 129 13.24 7.01 20.37
CA SER A 129 12.29 5.99 19.89
C SER A 129 12.84 4.54 19.93
N THR A 130 14.17 4.39 20.02
CA THR A 130 14.86 3.09 20.10
C THR A 130 15.10 2.57 21.53
N ASN A 131 15.01 3.43 22.56
CA ASN A 131 15.28 3.05 23.97
C ASN A 131 13.96 3.03 24.75
N ARG A 132 13.30 1.86 24.77
CA ARG A 132 12.07 1.63 25.56
C ARG A 132 12.33 0.55 26.60
N ASN A 133 12.29 0.91 27.88
CA ASN A 133 12.34 -0.05 28.98
C ASN A 133 10.91 -0.37 29.46
N LEU A 134 10.27 -1.33 28.78
CA LEU A 134 8.90 -1.78 29.09
C LEU A 134 8.85 -3.06 29.95
N THR A 135 9.89 -3.36 30.70
CA THR A 135 9.96 -4.60 31.49
C THR A 135 9.62 -4.32 32.94
N LEU A 136 8.42 -4.66 33.38
CA LEU A 136 8.11 -4.86 34.78
C LEU A 136 8.77 -6.16 35.25
N GLN A 137 9.87 -6.06 35.97
CA GLN A 137 10.44 -7.23 36.68
C GLN A 137 9.57 -7.56 37.88
N GLY A 138 8.94 -8.71 37.83
CA GLY A 138 8.37 -9.43 38.98
C GLY A 138 6.89 -9.20 39.25
N GLN A 139 6.08 -10.05 38.76
CA GLN A 139 5.02 -10.87 39.31
C GLN A 139 3.99 -11.28 38.27
N LYS A 140 3.98 -12.60 38.02
CA LYS A 140 2.92 -13.23 37.22
C LYS A 140 1.65 -13.34 38.05
N ASN A 141 0.67 -12.50 37.81
CA ASN A 141 -0.72 -12.85 38.08
C ASN A 141 -1.55 -12.53 36.86
N ARG A 142 -1.79 -13.58 36.05
CA ARG A 142 -2.70 -13.53 34.93
C ARG A 142 -4.13 -13.66 35.43
N THR A 143 -4.85 -12.58 35.46
CA THR A 143 -6.31 -12.63 35.37
C THR A 143 -6.67 -12.03 34.06
N ILE A 144 -6.94 -12.91 33.07
CA ILE A 144 -7.40 -12.52 31.74
C ILE A 144 -8.88 -12.19 31.88
N GLN A 145 -9.21 -10.92 32.08
CA GLN A 145 -10.54 -10.42 31.72
C GLN A 145 -10.47 -9.90 30.30
N VAL A 146 -11.08 -10.66 29.40
CA VAL A 146 -11.32 -10.25 28.02
C VAL A 146 -12.37 -9.14 28.06
N GLN A 147 -11.96 -7.87 28.13
CA GLN A 147 -12.85 -6.81 27.71
C GLN A 147 -12.90 -6.83 26.18
N GLN A 148 -14.10 -7.08 25.67
CA GLN A 148 -14.40 -6.96 24.25
C GLN A 148 -14.06 -5.54 23.81
N ASN A 149 -12.92 -5.37 23.13
CA ASN A 149 -12.75 -4.23 22.25
C ASN A 149 -13.96 -4.23 21.34
N LYS A 150 -14.73 -3.15 21.34
CA LYS A 150 -15.81 -2.96 20.35
C LYS A 150 -15.15 -3.00 18.98
N VAL A 151 -15.14 -4.17 18.38
CA VAL A 151 -14.66 -4.36 17.01
C VAL A 151 -15.58 -3.50 16.18
N LEU A 152 -15.05 -2.43 15.60
CA LEU A 152 -15.82 -1.62 14.67
C LEU A 152 -16.30 -2.53 13.55
N GLU A 153 -17.60 -2.54 13.30
CA GLU A 153 -18.16 -3.26 12.15
C GLU A 153 -17.43 -2.79 10.89
N PRO A 154 -16.90 -3.70 10.07
CA PRO A 154 -16.20 -3.32 8.86
C PRO A 154 -17.11 -2.54 7.91
N VAL A 155 -16.66 -1.35 7.51
CA VAL A 155 -17.34 -0.55 6.49
C VAL A 155 -16.60 -0.73 5.17
N TYR A 156 -17.29 -1.32 4.21
CA TYR A 156 -16.75 -1.59 2.88
C TYR A 156 -17.13 -0.49 1.89
N PHE A 157 -16.36 -0.38 0.83
CA PHE A 157 -16.70 0.48 -0.30
C PHE A 157 -17.94 -0.11 -1.01
N PRO A 158 -18.97 0.69 -1.33
CA PRO A 158 -20.21 0.16 -1.94
C PRO A 158 -19.93 -0.46 -3.31
N VAL A 159 -20.41 -1.71 -3.49
CA VAL A 159 -20.19 -2.48 -4.73
C VAL A 159 -20.76 -1.75 -5.93
N GLN A 160 -21.96 -1.21 -5.85
CA GLN A 160 -22.62 -0.48 -6.93
C GLN A 160 -21.82 0.75 -7.41
N VAL A 161 -21.18 1.46 -6.47
CA VAL A 161 -20.33 2.62 -6.80
C VAL A 161 -19.06 2.17 -7.53
N PHE A 162 -18.49 1.06 -7.10
CA PHE A 162 -17.34 0.45 -7.77
C PHE A 162 -17.69 -0.06 -9.17
N GLU A 163 -18.80 -0.79 -9.32
CA GLU A 163 -19.25 -1.35 -10.61
C GLU A 163 -19.47 -0.28 -11.68
N ASN A 164 -19.89 0.93 -11.29
CA ASN A 164 -20.00 2.05 -12.21
C ASN A 164 -18.68 2.45 -12.88
N THR A 165 -17.53 1.99 -12.37
CA THR A 165 -16.22 2.18 -13.02
C THR A 165 -15.91 1.14 -14.11
N LEU A 166 -16.65 0.01 -14.16
CA LEU A 166 -16.41 -1.10 -15.08
C LEU A 166 -16.90 -0.77 -16.51
N LYS A 167 -16.48 0.38 -17.04
CA LYS A 167 -16.84 0.90 -18.37
C LYS A 167 -15.81 1.92 -18.85
N GLY A 168 -16.00 2.42 -20.10
CA GLY A 168 -15.22 3.52 -20.64
C GLY A 168 -13.75 3.15 -20.92
N TYR A 169 -13.48 1.92 -21.30
CA TYR A 169 -12.12 1.41 -21.54
C TYR A 169 -11.40 2.08 -22.71
N SER A 170 -12.15 2.64 -23.68
CA SER A 170 -11.59 3.41 -24.79
C SER A 170 -10.86 4.69 -24.35
N GLN A 171 -11.24 5.28 -23.21
CA GLN A 171 -10.56 6.44 -22.62
C GLN A 171 -9.57 6.06 -21.50
N ASN A 172 -9.45 4.78 -21.14
CA ASN A 172 -8.55 4.31 -20.10
C ASN A 172 -7.11 4.25 -20.60
N THR A 173 -6.28 5.20 -20.21
CA THR A 173 -4.90 5.30 -20.70
C THR A 173 -4.08 4.03 -20.43
N PHE A 174 -4.24 3.41 -19.26
CA PHE A 174 -3.52 2.17 -18.93
C PHE A 174 -3.90 1.03 -19.88
N ILE A 175 -5.20 0.83 -20.11
CA ILE A 175 -5.71 -0.22 -21.00
C ILE A 175 -5.30 0.06 -22.45
N GLN A 176 -5.44 1.32 -22.91
CA GLN A 176 -5.03 1.69 -24.26
C GLN A 176 -3.52 1.52 -24.48
N ASN A 177 -2.71 1.76 -23.45
CA ASN A 177 -1.27 1.52 -23.53
C ASN A 177 -0.95 0.03 -23.69
N LEU A 178 -1.62 -0.87 -22.97
CA LEU A 178 -1.44 -2.31 -23.13
C LEU A 178 -1.78 -2.80 -24.54
N LEU A 179 -2.81 -2.20 -25.16
CA LEU A 179 -3.28 -2.57 -26.50
C LEU A 179 -2.45 -1.97 -27.63
N ASN A 180 -1.90 -0.74 -27.45
CA ASN A 180 -1.45 0.05 -28.59
C ASN A 180 -0.06 0.68 -28.43
N THR A 181 0.39 0.98 -27.19
CA THR A 181 1.51 1.91 -26.99
C THR A 181 2.77 1.23 -26.49
N VAL A 182 2.65 0.13 -25.72
CA VAL A 182 3.81 -0.64 -25.25
C VAL A 182 4.58 -1.25 -26.43
N SER A 183 5.88 -1.50 -26.25
CA SER A 183 6.75 -2.00 -27.32
C SER A 183 6.24 -3.30 -27.96
N TYR A 184 5.59 -4.14 -27.18
CA TYR A 184 4.98 -5.40 -27.58
C TYR A 184 3.53 -5.44 -27.11
N PRO A 185 2.58 -4.90 -27.93
CA PRO A 185 1.18 -4.85 -27.57
C PRO A 185 0.59 -6.23 -27.29
N PHE A 186 -0.26 -6.30 -26.28
CA PHE A 186 -0.98 -7.53 -25.95
C PHE A 186 -2.19 -7.72 -26.86
N SER A 187 -2.64 -8.98 -26.99
CA SER A 187 -3.86 -9.24 -27.74
C SER A 187 -5.07 -8.62 -27.04
N PRO A 188 -6.10 -8.21 -27.78
CA PRO A 188 -7.35 -7.76 -27.18
C PRO A 188 -7.95 -8.74 -26.19
N GLU A 189 -7.90 -10.04 -26.52
CA GLU A 189 -8.43 -11.14 -25.72
C GLU A 189 -7.70 -11.23 -24.36
N ASP A 190 -6.38 -11.10 -24.36
CA ASP A 190 -5.59 -11.11 -23.13
C ASP A 190 -5.94 -9.91 -22.23
N VAL A 191 -6.10 -8.73 -22.83
CA VAL A 191 -6.46 -7.51 -22.08
C VAL A 191 -7.87 -7.60 -21.53
N GLU A 192 -8.82 -8.14 -22.29
CA GLU A 192 -10.19 -8.38 -21.83
C GLU A 192 -10.21 -9.37 -20.64
N GLN A 193 -9.44 -10.44 -20.73
CA GLN A 193 -9.34 -11.44 -19.66
C GLN A 193 -8.79 -10.83 -18.36
N ILE A 194 -7.75 -10.00 -18.41
CA ILE A 194 -7.23 -9.36 -17.19
C ILE A 194 -8.17 -8.28 -16.64
N ILE A 195 -8.90 -7.56 -17.49
CA ILE A 195 -9.93 -6.63 -17.05
C ILE A 195 -10.98 -7.38 -16.23
N SER A 196 -11.48 -8.49 -16.77
CA SER A 196 -12.48 -9.33 -16.11
C SER A 196 -11.91 -10.00 -14.85
N LEU A 197 -10.67 -10.52 -14.93
CA LEU A 197 -10.03 -11.23 -13.81
C LEU A 197 -9.83 -10.34 -12.59
N TYR A 198 -9.36 -9.11 -12.80
CA TYR A 198 -9.02 -8.17 -11.72
C TYR A 198 -10.07 -7.07 -11.52
N TYR A 199 -11.18 -7.11 -12.24
CA TYR A 199 -12.22 -6.06 -12.22
C TYR A 199 -11.65 -4.67 -12.42
N LEU A 200 -10.83 -4.51 -13.45
CA LEU A 200 -10.26 -3.19 -13.78
C LEU A 200 -11.36 -2.27 -14.31
N GLY A 201 -11.38 -1.04 -13.86
CA GLY A 201 -12.36 -0.05 -14.31
C GLY A 201 -11.70 1.25 -14.73
N THR A 202 -12.52 2.26 -15.03
CA THR A 202 -12.08 3.57 -15.51
C THR A 202 -12.79 4.69 -14.77
N VAL A 203 -12.07 5.74 -14.43
CA VAL A 203 -12.66 7.01 -14.02
C VAL A 203 -13.06 7.77 -15.29
N THR A 204 -14.36 7.85 -15.56
CA THR A 204 -14.86 8.39 -16.84
C THR A 204 -14.98 9.92 -16.87
N LYS A 205 -14.98 10.59 -15.70
CA LYS A 205 -15.17 12.04 -15.58
C LYS A 205 -14.31 12.66 -14.47
N GLY A 206 -14.11 13.97 -14.53
CA GLY A 206 -13.44 14.74 -13.49
C GLY A 206 -11.92 14.78 -13.64
N TYR A 207 -11.22 15.21 -12.61
CA TYR A 207 -9.76 15.49 -12.68
C TYR A 207 -8.89 14.24 -12.86
N ARG A 208 -9.46 13.03 -12.69
CA ARG A 208 -8.80 11.75 -12.94
C ARG A 208 -9.40 11.01 -14.14
N GLN A 209 -10.07 11.73 -15.03
CA GLN A 209 -10.64 11.11 -16.24
C GLN A 209 -9.57 10.35 -17.02
N GLY A 210 -9.90 9.13 -17.49
CA GLY A 210 -8.98 8.22 -18.16
C GLY A 210 -8.09 7.39 -17.22
N ALA A 211 -8.12 7.64 -15.92
CA ALA A 211 -7.39 6.83 -14.95
C ALA A 211 -8.01 5.44 -14.77
N VAL A 212 -7.15 4.41 -14.61
CA VAL A 212 -7.60 3.05 -14.28
C VAL A 212 -7.96 2.95 -12.79
N THR A 213 -8.96 2.12 -12.48
CA THR A 213 -9.29 1.74 -11.10
C THR A 213 -8.83 0.31 -10.81
N PHE A 214 -8.16 0.14 -9.66
CA PHE A 214 -7.70 -1.14 -9.14
C PHE A 214 -8.43 -1.44 -7.84
N PRO A 215 -9.45 -2.33 -7.84
CA PRO A 215 -10.21 -2.65 -6.63
C PRO A 215 -9.44 -3.64 -5.75
N TYR A 216 -9.49 -3.41 -4.45
CA TYR A 216 -9.00 -4.32 -3.42
C TYR A 216 -10.18 -5.09 -2.86
N ILE A 217 -10.39 -6.29 -3.37
CA ILE A 217 -11.53 -7.16 -3.06
C ILE A 217 -11.01 -8.37 -2.30
N ASP A 218 -11.57 -8.62 -1.12
CA ASP A 218 -11.18 -9.78 -0.30
C ASP A 218 -11.78 -11.11 -0.81
N LYS A 219 -11.40 -12.21 -0.19
CA LYS A 219 -11.91 -13.55 -0.53
C LYS A 219 -13.42 -13.72 -0.33
N ASN A 220 -14.05 -12.84 0.45
CA ASN A 220 -15.50 -12.82 0.70
C ASN A 220 -16.24 -11.87 -0.25
N ARG A 221 -15.55 -11.31 -1.24
CA ARG A 221 -16.08 -10.35 -2.23
C ARG A 221 -16.38 -8.96 -1.67
N ASN A 222 -15.91 -8.60 -0.50
CA ASN A 222 -16.03 -7.25 0.01
C ASN A 222 -15.00 -6.33 -0.64
N VAL A 223 -15.43 -5.16 -1.10
CA VAL A 223 -14.55 -4.15 -1.68
C VAL A 223 -13.98 -3.28 -0.55
N HIS A 224 -12.71 -3.45 -0.23
CA HIS A 224 -12.05 -2.67 0.84
C HIS A 224 -11.68 -1.27 0.38
N ALA A 225 -11.12 -1.14 -0.80
CA ALA A 225 -10.73 0.14 -1.40
C ALA A 225 -10.67 0.02 -2.92
N VAL A 226 -10.77 1.17 -3.60
CA VAL A 226 -10.52 1.26 -5.03
C VAL A 226 -9.43 2.29 -5.26
N GLN A 227 -8.24 1.82 -5.66
CA GLN A 227 -7.12 2.68 -6.02
C GLN A 227 -7.34 3.24 -7.41
N VAL A 228 -7.09 4.54 -7.60
CA VAL A 228 -7.13 5.22 -8.88
C VAL A 228 -5.71 5.58 -9.28
N LYS A 229 -5.26 5.11 -10.44
CA LYS A 229 -3.94 5.47 -10.98
C LYS A 229 -4.05 6.03 -12.38
N GLN A 230 -3.42 7.17 -12.58
CA GLN A 230 -3.27 7.79 -13.87
C GLN A 230 -1.87 7.52 -14.42
N PHE A 231 -1.80 7.16 -15.67
CA PHE A 231 -0.56 6.81 -16.38
C PHE A 231 -0.32 7.75 -17.55
N ASP A 232 0.95 7.94 -17.91
CA ASP A 232 1.34 8.50 -19.19
C ASP A 232 1.38 7.43 -20.29
N ASN A 233 1.74 7.82 -21.51
CA ASN A 233 1.82 6.91 -22.67
C ASN A 233 2.94 5.86 -22.53
N SER A 234 3.84 5.99 -21.57
CA SER A 234 4.90 5.02 -21.28
C SER A 234 4.54 4.10 -20.12
N ASN A 235 3.29 4.13 -19.66
CA ASN A 235 2.80 3.42 -18.47
C ASN A 235 3.54 3.76 -17.17
N HIS A 236 4.09 4.98 -17.06
CA HIS A 236 4.54 5.52 -15.79
C HIS A 236 3.39 6.20 -15.05
N THR A 237 3.36 6.03 -13.74
CA THR A 237 2.32 6.63 -12.89
C THR A 237 2.50 8.15 -12.81
N THR A 238 1.50 8.92 -13.26
CA THR A 238 1.48 10.39 -13.16
C THR A 238 0.60 10.89 -12.02
N GLY A 239 -0.24 10.04 -11.46
CA GLY A 239 -1.06 10.38 -10.31
C GLY A 239 -1.68 9.17 -9.64
N THR A 240 -1.83 9.25 -8.32
CA THR A 240 -2.46 8.21 -7.49
C THR A 240 -3.46 8.85 -6.56
N ASP A 241 -4.66 8.28 -6.51
CA ASP A 241 -5.72 8.65 -5.59
C ASP A 241 -6.49 7.40 -5.11
N LYS A 242 -7.53 7.63 -4.31
CA LYS A 242 -8.57 6.65 -4.01
C LYS A 242 -9.88 7.11 -4.62
N LEU A 243 -10.73 6.18 -5.04
CA LEU A 243 -11.99 6.52 -5.68
C LEU A 243 -12.92 7.33 -4.74
N ASP A 244 -12.96 6.98 -3.45
CA ASP A 244 -13.66 7.78 -2.43
C ASP A 244 -13.20 9.24 -2.41
N LYS A 245 -11.90 9.50 -2.53
CA LYS A 245 -11.35 10.86 -2.59
C LYS A 245 -11.70 11.56 -3.90
N VAL A 246 -11.69 10.85 -5.03
CA VAL A 246 -12.11 11.41 -6.33
C VAL A 246 -13.57 11.84 -6.27
N ILE A 247 -14.45 10.99 -5.69
CA ILE A 247 -15.87 11.28 -5.50
C ILE A 247 -16.05 12.46 -4.55
N PHE A 248 -15.41 12.41 -3.37
CA PHE A 248 -15.45 13.47 -2.37
C PHE A 248 -15.12 14.84 -2.97
N ASN A 249 -13.99 14.92 -3.68
CA ASN A 249 -13.53 16.16 -4.30
C ASN A 249 -14.49 16.65 -5.39
N GLY A 250 -15.07 15.74 -6.15
CA GLY A 250 -16.03 16.05 -7.18
C GLY A 250 -17.33 16.62 -6.62
N LEU A 251 -17.90 16.02 -5.57
CA LEU A 251 -19.10 16.51 -4.90
C LEU A 251 -18.86 17.88 -4.25
N ASN A 252 -17.73 18.05 -3.56
CA ASN A 252 -17.38 19.35 -2.95
C ASN A 252 -17.24 20.45 -4.01
N LYS A 253 -16.63 20.18 -5.15
CA LYS A 253 -16.51 21.16 -6.25
C LYS A 253 -17.85 21.62 -6.79
N GLN A 254 -18.88 20.74 -6.68
CA GLN A 254 -20.25 21.04 -7.12
C GLN A 254 -21.16 21.56 -5.99
N ASN A 255 -20.62 21.75 -4.77
CA ASN A 255 -21.38 22.10 -3.58
C ASN A 255 -22.53 21.12 -3.27
N LYS A 256 -22.36 19.82 -3.63
CA LYS A 256 -23.32 18.76 -3.33
C LYS A 256 -23.08 18.15 -1.96
N PRO A 257 -24.14 17.73 -1.24
CA PRO A 257 -23.99 17.04 0.04
C PRO A 257 -23.27 15.71 -0.15
N LEU A 258 -22.47 15.33 0.87
CA LEU A 258 -21.82 14.04 0.87
C LEU A 258 -22.82 12.94 1.21
N PRO A 259 -22.87 11.84 0.43
CA PRO A 259 -23.67 10.68 0.78
C PRO A 259 -23.23 10.07 2.12
N GLU A 260 -24.17 9.55 2.90
CA GLU A 260 -23.91 8.95 4.21
C GLU A 260 -22.84 7.83 4.13
N TRP A 261 -22.95 6.95 3.12
CA TRP A 261 -21.99 5.88 2.93
C TRP A 261 -20.55 6.39 2.80
N LEU A 262 -20.34 7.52 2.11
CA LEU A 262 -19.00 8.08 1.88
C LEU A 262 -18.41 8.62 3.18
N THR A 263 -19.22 9.29 3.98
CA THR A 263 -18.83 9.79 5.31
C THR A 263 -18.45 8.63 6.24
N ASN A 264 -19.30 7.59 6.30
CA ASN A 264 -19.09 6.41 7.12
C ASN A 264 -17.83 5.64 6.68
N TYR A 265 -17.63 5.44 5.38
CA TYR A 265 -16.45 4.77 4.82
C TYR A 265 -15.16 5.55 5.10
N ILE A 266 -15.16 6.88 4.93
CA ILE A 266 -13.98 7.71 5.20
C ILE A 266 -13.63 7.68 6.70
N ASN A 267 -14.61 7.76 7.58
CA ASN A 267 -14.39 7.73 9.03
C ASN A 267 -13.84 6.38 9.50
N TYR A 268 -14.40 5.28 9.00
CA TYR A 268 -13.87 3.94 9.25
C TYR A 268 -12.43 3.80 8.74
N GLY A 269 -12.18 4.21 7.51
CA GLY A 269 -10.86 4.09 6.89
C GLY A 269 -9.76 4.93 7.53
N LYS A 270 -10.12 6.05 8.20
CA LYS A 270 -9.18 6.84 9.01
C LYS A 270 -8.72 6.09 10.26
N GLN A 271 -9.54 5.21 10.83
CA GLN A 271 -9.25 4.45 12.04
C GLN A 271 -8.59 3.11 11.73
N GLU A 272 -9.16 2.34 10.79
CA GLU A 272 -8.78 0.94 10.52
C GLU A 272 -7.91 0.76 9.26
N GLY A 273 -7.72 1.83 8.48
CA GLY A 273 -7.08 1.78 7.17
C GLY A 273 -8.05 1.35 6.07
N PHE A 274 -7.71 1.72 4.83
CA PHE A 274 -8.55 1.44 3.65
C PHE A 274 -8.16 0.13 2.97
N TYR A 275 -6.87 -0.13 2.80
CA TYR A 275 -6.34 -1.27 2.06
C TYR A 275 -6.08 -2.45 3.01
N ASN A 276 -7.13 -3.19 3.39
CA ASN A 276 -7.06 -4.25 4.40
C ASN A 276 -6.96 -5.67 3.82
N CYS A 277 -6.91 -5.81 2.49
CA CYS A 277 -6.65 -7.07 1.77
C CYS A 277 -5.60 -6.84 0.66
N LEU A 278 -5.20 -7.90 -0.03
CA LEU A 278 -4.33 -7.81 -1.21
C LEU A 278 -5.14 -7.43 -2.45
N PHE A 279 -4.53 -6.71 -3.38
CA PHE A 279 -5.07 -6.62 -4.74
C PHE A 279 -5.07 -8.02 -5.37
N GLY A 280 -6.21 -8.44 -5.95
CA GLY A 280 -6.37 -9.78 -6.48
C GLY A 280 -6.70 -10.87 -5.44
N GLU A 281 -6.87 -10.54 -4.14
CA GLU A 281 -7.14 -11.53 -3.09
C GLU A 281 -8.38 -12.39 -3.36
N HIS A 282 -9.42 -11.83 -4.00
CA HIS A 282 -10.64 -12.55 -4.38
C HIS A 282 -10.36 -13.76 -5.29
N LEU A 283 -9.23 -13.80 -5.97
CA LEU A 283 -8.82 -14.89 -6.84
C LEU A 283 -8.33 -16.13 -6.07
N LEU A 284 -7.89 -15.96 -4.83
CA LEU A 284 -7.38 -17.06 -3.99
C LEU A 284 -8.39 -18.18 -3.80
N SER A 285 -9.69 -17.87 -3.76
CA SER A 285 -10.75 -18.85 -3.58
C SER A 285 -10.96 -19.70 -4.83
N LYS A 286 -10.80 -19.12 -6.03
CA LYS A 286 -10.96 -19.79 -7.32
C LYS A 286 -9.70 -20.59 -7.69
N TYR A 287 -8.52 -20.01 -7.55
CA TYR A 287 -7.26 -20.58 -7.99
C TYR A 287 -6.45 -21.12 -6.81
N LYS A 288 -6.93 -22.23 -6.23
CA LYS A 288 -6.41 -22.78 -4.97
C LYS A 288 -5.02 -23.41 -5.07
N GLN A 289 -4.62 -23.87 -6.25
CA GLN A 289 -3.38 -24.63 -6.45
C GLN A 289 -2.21 -23.79 -6.95
N ASN A 290 -2.48 -22.63 -7.56
CA ASN A 290 -1.45 -21.78 -8.11
C ASN A 290 -0.50 -21.26 -7.04
N PRO A 291 0.82 -21.28 -7.22
CA PRO A 291 1.72 -20.53 -6.40
C PRO A 291 1.46 -19.01 -6.57
N VAL A 292 1.72 -18.23 -5.53
CA VAL A 292 1.41 -16.80 -5.52
C VAL A 292 2.66 -15.99 -5.82
N ALA A 293 2.57 -15.06 -6.76
CA ALA A 293 3.54 -13.98 -6.90
C ALA A 293 3.01 -12.73 -6.17
N LEU A 294 3.80 -12.14 -5.29
CA LEU A 294 3.42 -10.95 -4.54
C LEU A 294 4.34 -9.79 -4.89
N VAL A 295 3.75 -8.71 -5.40
CA VAL A 295 4.43 -7.49 -5.84
C VAL A 295 3.95 -6.28 -5.04
N GLU A 296 4.61 -5.13 -5.20
CA GLU A 296 4.19 -3.90 -4.51
C GLU A 296 2.92 -3.32 -5.12
N ALA A 297 2.87 -3.13 -6.43
CA ALA A 297 1.82 -2.39 -7.11
C ALA A 297 0.92 -3.26 -7.99
N PRO A 298 -0.40 -2.92 -8.10
CA PRO A 298 -1.32 -3.60 -9.03
C PRO A 298 -0.84 -3.61 -10.49
N LYS A 299 -0.22 -2.53 -10.99
CA LYS A 299 0.39 -2.48 -12.33
C LYS A 299 1.27 -3.70 -12.56
N THR A 300 2.17 -3.95 -11.62
CA THR A 300 3.14 -5.05 -11.72
C THR A 300 2.45 -6.42 -11.69
N ALA A 301 1.38 -6.59 -10.91
CA ALA A 301 0.58 -7.82 -10.91
C ALA A 301 -0.11 -8.05 -12.27
N ILE A 302 -0.64 -7.02 -12.91
CA ILE A 302 -1.25 -7.11 -14.24
C ILE A 302 -0.20 -7.50 -15.29
N TYR A 303 0.95 -6.84 -15.32
CA TYR A 303 2.04 -7.20 -16.23
C TYR A 303 2.53 -8.63 -15.99
N GLY A 304 2.70 -9.03 -14.73
CA GLY A 304 3.07 -10.41 -14.39
C GLY A 304 2.08 -11.43 -14.96
N THR A 305 0.77 -11.19 -14.82
CA THR A 305 -0.26 -12.08 -15.38
C THR A 305 -0.19 -12.11 -16.93
N LEU A 306 -0.04 -10.96 -17.56
CA LEU A 306 0.05 -10.87 -19.03
C LEU A 306 1.29 -11.56 -19.60
N TYR A 307 2.42 -11.50 -18.90
CA TYR A 307 3.67 -12.10 -19.38
C TYR A 307 3.77 -13.60 -19.09
N PHE A 308 3.36 -14.04 -17.91
CA PHE A 308 3.60 -15.42 -17.45
C PHE A 308 2.39 -16.33 -17.57
N GLY A 309 1.28 -15.80 -18.05
CA GLY A 309 0.05 -16.54 -18.29
C GLY A 309 -0.99 -16.42 -17.19
N LEU A 310 -2.22 -16.71 -17.57
CA LEU A 310 -3.39 -16.62 -16.72
C LEU A 310 -3.42 -17.76 -15.70
N PRO A 311 -4.06 -17.55 -14.53
CA PRO A 311 -4.08 -18.53 -13.43
C PRO A 311 -4.97 -19.76 -13.68
N GLU A 312 -5.64 -19.86 -14.84
CA GLU A 312 -6.38 -21.06 -15.29
C GLU A 312 -5.46 -22.28 -15.41
N ASP A 313 -4.18 -22.09 -15.75
CA ASP A 313 -3.17 -23.12 -15.62
C ASP A 313 -2.63 -23.11 -14.16
N PRO A 314 -2.78 -24.20 -13.38
CA PRO A 314 -2.29 -24.27 -12.01
C PRO A 314 -0.76 -24.10 -11.87
N ALA A 315 -0.02 -24.28 -12.95
CA ALA A 315 1.43 -24.08 -12.98
C ALA A 315 1.82 -22.59 -13.07
N ASN A 316 0.89 -21.73 -13.49
CA ASN A 316 1.14 -20.29 -13.57
C ASN A 316 1.04 -19.64 -12.18
N LEU A 317 1.78 -18.55 -12.02
CA LEU A 317 1.72 -17.74 -10.81
C LEU A 317 0.40 -16.97 -10.74
N LEU A 318 -0.21 -16.96 -9.55
CA LEU A 318 -1.31 -16.05 -9.24
C LEU A 318 -0.73 -14.72 -8.74
N TRP A 319 -0.84 -13.67 -9.53
CA TRP A 319 -0.23 -12.38 -9.24
C TRP A 319 -1.12 -11.50 -8.36
N LEU A 320 -0.60 -11.12 -7.20
CA LEU A 320 -1.25 -10.28 -6.20
C LEU A 320 -0.36 -9.08 -5.86
N ALA A 321 -0.96 -8.00 -5.29
CA ALA A 321 -0.17 -6.84 -4.86
C ALA A 321 -0.55 -6.37 -3.45
N VAL A 322 0.46 -5.84 -2.72
CA VAL A 322 0.27 -5.36 -1.34
C VAL A 322 -0.24 -3.92 -1.22
N TYR A 323 0.00 -3.03 -2.13
CA TYR A 323 -0.31 -1.61 -2.16
C TYR A 323 0.93 -0.70 -2.11
N ASN A 324 1.87 -0.92 -1.19
CA ASN A 324 3.14 -0.21 -1.09
C ASN A 324 4.15 -1.04 -0.30
N LEU A 325 5.42 -0.62 -0.30
CA LEU A 325 6.54 -1.32 0.33
C LEU A 325 6.27 -1.71 1.80
N SER A 326 5.68 -0.80 2.60
CA SER A 326 5.41 -1.03 4.02
C SER A 326 4.17 -1.87 4.30
N SER A 327 3.41 -2.23 3.27
CA SER A 327 2.13 -2.94 3.40
C SER A 327 2.26 -4.46 3.49
N LEU A 328 3.45 -5.01 3.33
CA LEU A 328 3.72 -6.43 3.52
C LEU A 328 3.65 -6.77 5.02
N ASN A 329 2.54 -7.31 5.49
CA ASN A 329 2.31 -7.64 6.90
C ASN A 329 1.30 -8.78 7.07
N LEU A 330 1.21 -9.34 8.29
CA LEU A 330 0.34 -10.46 8.61
C LEU A 330 -1.15 -10.18 8.33
N LYS A 331 -1.64 -8.95 8.60
CA LYS A 331 -3.06 -8.59 8.38
C LYS A 331 -3.48 -8.88 6.93
N ARG A 332 -2.62 -8.57 5.95
CA ARG A 332 -2.87 -8.78 4.52
C ARG A 332 -2.50 -10.19 4.04
N CYS A 333 -1.43 -10.77 4.61
CA CYS A 333 -0.90 -12.05 4.14
C CYS A 333 -1.56 -13.28 4.81
N LYS A 334 -2.41 -13.11 5.83
CA LYS A 334 -3.05 -14.23 6.54
C LYS A 334 -3.85 -15.19 5.64
N ASN A 335 -4.42 -14.68 4.55
CA ASN A 335 -5.19 -15.47 3.59
C ASN A 335 -4.31 -16.23 2.58
N LEU A 336 -2.98 -16.11 2.68
CA LEU A 336 -2.00 -16.89 1.88
C LEU A 336 -1.62 -18.21 2.55
N GLN A 337 -2.28 -18.58 3.62
CA GLN A 337 -2.05 -19.85 4.31
C GLN A 337 -2.07 -21.04 3.35
N GLY A 338 -1.09 -21.94 3.50
CA GLY A 338 -0.94 -23.14 2.68
C GLY A 338 -0.39 -22.91 1.27
N ARG A 339 0.10 -21.70 0.94
CA ARG A 339 0.60 -21.37 -0.39
C ARG A 339 2.13 -21.29 -0.45
N ASN A 340 2.65 -21.52 -1.66
CA ASN A 340 4.01 -21.10 -2.00
C ASN A 340 3.96 -19.65 -2.51
N ILE A 341 4.67 -18.74 -1.87
CA ILE A 341 4.66 -17.31 -2.16
C ILE A 341 6.05 -16.88 -2.61
N LEU A 342 6.13 -16.28 -3.79
CA LEU A 342 7.31 -15.65 -4.33
C LEU A 342 7.13 -14.13 -4.34
N LEU A 343 7.99 -13.43 -3.61
CA LEU A 343 7.97 -11.99 -3.46
C LEU A 343 8.91 -11.34 -4.49
N PHE A 344 8.43 -10.28 -5.15
CA PHE A 344 9.22 -9.48 -6.08
C PHE A 344 9.27 -8.03 -5.58
N PRO A 345 10.21 -7.68 -4.69
CA PRO A 345 10.38 -6.31 -4.23
C PRO A 345 10.84 -5.40 -5.36
N ASP A 346 10.35 -4.14 -5.34
CA ASP A 346 10.84 -3.12 -6.25
C ASP A 346 12.31 -2.77 -5.93
N LEU A 347 13.03 -2.26 -6.92
CA LEU A 347 14.41 -1.81 -6.70
C LEU A 347 14.45 -0.58 -5.79
N SER A 348 15.52 -0.47 -5.05
CA SER A 348 15.86 0.74 -4.31
C SER A 348 17.34 1.07 -4.44
N LYS A 349 17.70 2.33 -4.30
CA LYS A 349 19.06 2.84 -4.47
C LYS A 349 20.10 2.02 -3.69
N THR A 350 19.75 1.57 -2.49
CA THR A 350 20.67 0.90 -1.55
C THR A 350 20.35 -0.60 -1.36
N GLY A 351 19.41 -1.17 -2.12
CA GLY A 351 18.91 -2.54 -1.89
C GLY A 351 18.04 -2.67 -0.64
N LYS A 352 17.64 -1.55 -0.03
CA LYS A 352 16.86 -1.56 1.22
C LYS A 352 15.50 -2.24 1.06
N ALA A 353 14.80 -2.03 -0.06
CA ALA A 353 13.51 -2.66 -0.32
C ALA A 353 13.61 -4.19 -0.31
N PHE A 354 14.63 -4.73 -0.98
CA PHE A 354 14.91 -6.17 -0.97
C PHE A 354 15.24 -6.69 0.44
N SER A 355 16.06 -5.98 1.19
CA SER A 355 16.41 -6.33 2.58
C SER A 355 15.19 -6.32 3.51
N ASP A 356 14.36 -5.26 3.42
CA ASP A 356 13.15 -5.12 4.22
C ASP A 356 12.14 -6.24 3.91
N TRP A 357 11.92 -6.56 2.63
CA TRP A 357 11.03 -7.63 2.22
C TRP A 357 11.58 -9.01 2.58
N SER A 358 12.90 -9.21 2.51
CA SER A 358 13.53 -10.45 2.96
C SER A 358 13.35 -10.69 4.46
N SER A 359 13.44 -9.63 5.26
CA SER A 359 13.18 -9.70 6.69
C SER A 359 11.71 -10.00 7.00
N LYS A 360 10.79 -9.34 6.25
CA LYS A 360 9.35 -9.58 6.37
C LYS A 360 8.93 -10.98 5.90
N ALA A 361 9.57 -11.51 4.86
CA ALA A 361 9.33 -12.89 4.40
C ALA A 361 9.63 -13.91 5.50
N LYS A 362 10.74 -13.74 6.23
CA LYS A 362 11.09 -14.59 7.39
C LYS A 362 10.06 -14.49 8.50
N GLU A 363 9.64 -13.27 8.86
CA GLU A 363 8.60 -13.04 9.87
C GLU A 363 7.27 -13.71 9.45
N LEU A 364 6.83 -13.53 8.20
CA LEU A 364 5.60 -14.10 7.68
C LEU A 364 5.66 -15.62 7.56
N GLN A 365 6.84 -16.19 7.28
CA GLN A 365 7.04 -17.64 7.24
C GLN A 365 6.71 -18.31 8.58
N GLU A 366 6.97 -17.63 9.70
CA GLU A 366 6.65 -18.14 11.04
C GLU A 366 5.17 -17.90 11.42
N LEU A 367 4.57 -16.83 10.90
CA LEU A 367 3.24 -16.38 11.30
C LEU A 367 2.10 -16.89 10.44
N VAL A 368 2.38 -17.32 9.18
CA VAL A 368 1.35 -17.84 8.25
C VAL A 368 1.51 -19.35 8.09
N PRO A 369 0.63 -20.15 8.69
CA PRO A 369 0.79 -21.61 8.76
C PRO A 369 0.87 -22.28 7.39
N ASN A 370 1.72 -23.29 7.28
CA ASN A 370 1.87 -24.15 6.07
C ASN A 370 2.17 -23.37 4.78
N SER A 371 2.73 -22.17 4.87
CA SER A 371 3.08 -21.34 3.73
C SER A 371 4.60 -21.31 3.56
N LYS A 372 5.07 -21.14 2.32
CA LYS A 372 6.50 -20.94 2.02
C LYS A 372 6.68 -19.56 1.38
N PHE A 373 7.42 -18.68 2.04
CA PHE A 373 7.79 -17.36 1.52
C PHE A 373 9.20 -17.38 0.99
N SER A 374 9.37 -16.98 -0.27
CA SER A 374 10.67 -16.83 -0.92
C SER A 374 10.77 -15.45 -1.55
N VAL A 375 11.95 -14.85 -1.59
CA VAL A 375 12.17 -13.53 -2.18
C VAL A 375 13.01 -13.68 -3.42
N SER A 376 12.53 -13.17 -4.54
CA SER A 376 13.26 -13.14 -5.80
C SER A 376 14.31 -12.04 -5.78
N ASP A 377 15.55 -12.40 -6.03
CA ASP A 377 16.66 -11.47 -6.22
C ASP A 377 16.86 -11.07 -7.69
N LEU A 378 15.91 -11.43 -8.55
CA LEU A 378 15.96 -11.24 -9.99
C LEU A 378 16.29 -9.79 -10.38
N LEU A 379 15.54 -8.83 -9.80
CA LEU A 379 15.76 -7.41 -10.07
C LEU A 379 17.11 -6.96 -9.51
N GLU A 380 17.45 -7.39 -8.29
CA GLU A 380 18.71 -7.02 -7.65
C GLU A 380 19.93 -7.50 -8.44
N ARG A 381 19.90 -8.70 -9.01
CA ARG A 381 21.03 -9.23 -9.80
C ARG A 381 21.20 -8.56 -11.16
N ASN A 382 20.11 -8.14 -11.78
CA ASN A 382 20.11 -7.70 -13.17
C ASN A 382 20.02 -6.17 -13.36
N ALA A 383 19.78 -5.40 -12.30
CA ALA A 383 19.58 -3.96 -12.40
C ALA A 383 20.88 -3.18 -12.55
N THR A 384 20.84 -2.19 -13.44
CA THR A 384 21.89 -1.15 -13.52
C THR A 384 21.78 -0.17 -12.34
N ALA A 385 22.84 0.61 -12.09
CA ALA A 385 22.82 1.65 -11.06
C ALA A 385 21.72 2.71 -11.31
N GLU A 386 21.45 3.03 -12.56
CA GLU A 386 20.39 3.97 -12.96
C GLU A 386 18.98 3.41 -12.63
N GLN A 387 18.72 2.15 -12.94
CA GLN A 387 17.45 1.48 -12.64
C GLN A 387 17.21 1.38 -11.13
N ARG A 388 18.25 1.11 -10.33
CA ARG A 388 18.18 1.15 -8.87
C ARG A 388 17.84 2.55 -8.34
N LEU A 389 18.47 3.58 -8.92
CA LEU A 389 18.23 4.97 -8.55
C LEU A 389 16.77 5.40 -8.84
N LYS A 390 16.22 4.92 -9.95
CA LYS A 390 14.84 5.19 -10.37
C LYS A 390 13.80 4.30 -9.67
N GLY A 391 14.21 3.27 -8.93
CA GLY A 391 13.30 2.38 -8.22
C GLY A 391 12.41 1.55 -9.17
N TYR A 392 13.00 0.95 -10.20
CA TYR A 392 12.26 0.12 -11.16
C TYR A 392 11.56 -1.04 -10.46
N ASP A 393 10.33 -1.30 -10.88
CA ASP A 393 9.57 -2.50 -10.56
C ASP A 393 9.74 -3.59 -11.64
N LEU A 394 9.19 -4.77 -11.42
CA LEU A 394 9.26 -5.85 -12.39
C LEU A 394 8.57 -5.48 -13.73
N ALA A 395 7.49 -4.69 -13.70
CA ALA A 395 6.80 -4.27 -14.92
C ALA A 395 7.68 -3.36 -15.78
N ASP A 396 8.53 -2.51 -15.18
CA ASP A 396 9.45 -1.63 -15.92
C ASP A 396 10.51 -2.41 -16.72
N PHE A 397 10.81 -3.64 -16.30
CA PHE A 397 11.64 -4.58 -17.06
C PHE A 397 10.83 -5.32 -18.12
N LEU A 398 9.67 -5.85 -17.73
CA LEU A 398 8.83 -6.65 -18.62
C LEU A 398 8.35 -5.87 -19.84
N ILE A 399 7.93 -4.62 -19.67
CA ILE A 399 7.37 -3.78 -20.75
C ILE A 399 8.31 -3.62 -21.96
N LYS A 400 9.60 -3.87 -21.77
CA LYS A 400 10.65 -3.79 -22.80
C LYS A 400 10.91 -5.13 -23.50
N GLN A 401 10.23 -6.19 -23.10
CA GLN A 401 10.46 -7.56 -23.56
C GLN A 401 9.25 -8.05 -24.39
N ASP A 402 9.48 -8.96 -25.34
CA ASP A 402 8.37 -9.61 -26.03
C ASP A 402 7.72 -10.66 -25.13
N TRP A 403 6.48 -10.40 -24.70
CA TRP A 403 5.73 -11.28 -23.82
C TRP A 403 5.51 -12.69 -24.40
N LYS A 404 5.53 -12.86 -25.74
CA LYS A 404 5.37 -14.16 -26.40
C LYS A 404 6.47 -15.14 -26.04
N LEU A 405 7.69 -14.61 -25.79
CA LEU A 405 8.83 -15.43 -25.37
C LEU A 405 8.62 -16.11 -24.02
N TYR A 406 7.77 -15.53 -23.16
CA TYR A 406 7.46 -16.07 -21.82
C TYR A 406 6.33 -17.10 -21.83
N ARG A 407 5.50 -17.13 -22.89
CA ARG A 407 4.32 -18.01 -23.01
C ARG A 407 4.52 -19.22 -23.90
N ASN A 408 5.64 -19.35 -24.64
CA ASN A 408 5.89 -20.44 -25.57
C ASN A 408 6.00 -21.79 -24.86
N GLU A 409 5.31 -22.82 -25.38
CA GLU A 409 5.23 -24.16 -24.78
C GLU A 409 6.58 -24.87 -24.67
N GLN A 410 7.53 -24.60 -25.57
CA GLN A 410 8.88 -25.14 -25.51
C GLN A 410 9.63 -24.78 -24.23
N ASN A 411 9.24 -23.68 -23.54
CA ASN A 411 9.78 -23.28 -22.26
C ASN A 411 9.07 -23.95 -21.06
N LYS A 412 7.99 -24.72 -21.28
CA LYS A 412 7.26 -25.46 -20.23
C LYS A 412 7.96 -26.77 -19.82
N THR A 413 8.87 -27.30 -20.62
CA THR A 413 9.52 -28.60 -20.39
C THR A 413 10.70 -28.55 -19.41
N GLU A 414 11.26 -27.38 -19.11
CA GLU A 414 12.27 -27.21 -18.04
C GLU A 414 11.60 -26.85 -16.69
N LYS A 415 10.65 -27.68 -16.28
CA LYS A 415 9.93 -27.56 -15.00
C LYS A 415 10.73 -28.16 -13.85
N ASN A 416 11.89 -27.63 -13.52
CA ASN A 416 12.47 -27.87 -12.22
C ASN A 416 13.00 -26.58 -11.63
N GLU A 417 12.32 -26.16 -10.55
CA GLU A 417 12.73 -25.20 -9.56
C GLU A 417 13.12 -23.80 -10.06
N TYR A 418 12.88 -22.80 -9.26
CA TYR A 418 13.19 -21.35 -9.31
C TYR A 418 14.32 -20.90 -10.27
N THR A 419 15.23 -21.78 -10.67
CA THR A 419 16.27 -21.59 -11.69
C THR A 419 15.71 -21.43 -13.12
N GLY A 420 14.57 -22.02 -13.46
CA GLY A 420 13.95 -21.92 -14.79
C GLY A 420 13.54 -20.50 -15.15
N PHE A 421 13.07 -19.70 -14.19
CA PHE A 421 12.66 -18.32 -14.43
C PHE A 421 13.86 -17.38 -14.68
N ALA A 422 14.92 -17.50 -13.89
CA ALA A 422 16.13 -16.73 -14.08
C ALA A 422 16.84 -17.08 -15.40
N ASN A 423 16.87 -18.37 -15.77
CA ASN A 423 17.45 -18.86 -17.02
C ASN A 423 16.64 -18.42 -18.24
N ARG A 424 15.29 -18.30 -18.12
CA ARG A 424 14.43 -17.74 -19.17
C ARG A 424 14.75 -16.29 -19.49
N ILE A 425 14.95 -15.46 -18.47
CA ILE A 425 15.33 -14.05 -18.66
C ILE A 425 16.71 -13.93 -19.30
N GLU A 426 17.66 -14.81 -18.96
CA GLU A 426 18.99 -14.83 -19.54
C GLU A 426 18.97 -15.28 -21.03
N SER A 427 18.14 -16.27 -21.37
CA SER A 427 17.91 -16.73 -22.75
C SER A 427 17.29 -15.61 -23.61
N ILE A 428 16.37 -14.84 -23.06
CA ILE A 428 15.67 -13.73 -23.73
C ILE A 428 16.61 -12.58 -24.07
N ARG A 429 17.61 -12.30 -23.23
CA ARG A 429 18.67 -11.33 -23.54
C ARG A 429 19.38 -11.62 -24.87
N LYS A 430 19.46 -12.90 -25.25
CA LYS A 430 20.11 -13.34 -26.49
C LYS A 430 19.26 -13.14 -27.75
N THR A 431 17.92 -13.15 -27.60
CA THR A 431 16.98 -13.15 -28.73
C THR A 431 16.48 -11.76 -29.15
N ILE A 432 16.72 -10.71 -28.35
CA ILE A 432 16.11 -9.37 -28.48
C ILE A 432 16.55 -8.56 -29.70
N MET A 433 17.43 -9.06 -30.57
CA MET A 433 17.97 -8.25 -31.67
C MET A 433 17.21 -8.27 -33.01
N GLU A 434 16.16 -9.02 -33.18
CA GLU A 434 15.50 -9.14 -34.49
C GLU A 434 13.96 -9.13 -34.37
N ASP A 435 13.26 -8.03 -34.68
CA ASP A 435 12.08 -7.91 -35.54
C ASP A 435 11.25 -6.61 -35.33
N LYS A 436 11.14 -5.86 -36.44
CA LYS A 436 10.52 -4.51 -36.47
C LYS A 436 9.19 -4.39 -37.21
N ASN A 437 8.40 -5.39 -37.53
CA ASN A 437 7.26 -5.27 -38.42
C ASN A 437 5.93 -5.81 -37.90
N ARG A 438 5.13 -5.01 -37.13
CA ARG A 438 3.70 -5.37 -36.89
C ARG A 438 2.78 -4.24 -36.37
N ILE A 439 2.83 -3.04 -36.93
CA ILE A 439 2.04 -1.88 -36.43
C ILE A 439 0.65 -1.71 -37.13
N GLU A 440 0.39 -2.32 -38.25
CA GLU A 440 -0.76 -1.93 -39.11
C GLU A 440 -2.08 -2.67 -38.84
N PHE A 441 -2.03 -3.82 -38.15
CA PHE A 441 -3.21 -4.67 -37.92
C PHE A 441 -4.20 -4.12 -36.87
N LEU A 442 -3.71 -3.38 -35.89
CA LEU A 442 -4.51 -3.02 -34.71
C LEU A 442 -5.46 -1.83 -34.86
N ARG A 443 -5.29 -1.00 -35.88
CA ARG A 443 -6.14 0.20 -36.11
C ARG A 443 -7.59 -0.11 -36.46
N ASN A 444 -7.88 -1.30 -36.98
CA ASN A 444 -9.21 -1.68 -37.47
C ASN A 444 -10.08 -2.44 -36.44
N GLU A 445 -9.51 -2.92 -35.33
CA GLU A 445 -10.22 -3.78 -34.34
C GLU A 445 -10.80 -3.04 -33.14
N VAL A 446 -10.35 -1.80 -32.90
CA VAL A 446 -10.79 -1.01 -31.71
C VAL A 446 -12.31 -0.80 -31.62
N PRO A 447 -13.05 -0.49 -32.74
CA PRO A 447 -14.51 -0.32 -32.67
C PRO A 447 -15.27 -1.63 -32.39
N ARG A 448 -14.70 -2.78 -32.81
CA ARG A 448 -15.28 -4.10 -32.55
C ARG A 448 -15.18 -4.51 -31.10
N MET A 449 -14.08 -4.13 -30.43
CA MET A 449 -13.82 -4.42 -29.04
C MET A 449 -14.77 -3.65 -28.11
N GLU A 450 -15.08 -2.39 -28.43
CA GLU A 450 -16.01 -1.58 -27.64
C GLU A 450 -17.40 -2.24 -27.54
N SER A 451 -17.88 -2.79 -28.65
CA SER A 451 -19.15 -3.54 -28.70
C SER A 451 -19.08 -4.85 -27.92
N ALA A 452 -17.98 -5.58 -27.99
CA ALA A 452 -17.77 -6.84 -27.26
C ALA A 452 -17.66 -6.61 -25.73
N PHE A 453 -16.97 -5.55 -25.31
CA PHE A 453 -16.87 -5.16 -23.91
C PHE A 453 -18.23 -4.75 -23.30
N ILE A 454 -19.03 -3.99 -24.07
CA ILE A 454 -20.39 -3.60 -23.64
C ILE A 454 -21.27 -4.85 -23.48
N GLN A 455 -21.12 -5.83 -24.36
CA GLN A 455 -21.90 -7.07 -24.32
C GLN A 455 -21.46 -7.98 -23.17
N ALA A 456 -20.14 -8.12 -22.92
CA ALA A 456 -19.59 -8.89 -21.82
C ALA A 456 -19.96 -8.28 -20.45
N ALA A 457 -19.90 -6.97 -20.30
CA ALA A 457 -20.35 -6.27 -19.12
C ALA A 457 -21.83 -6.50 -18.83
N LYS A 458 -22.70 -6.46 -19.86
CA LYS A 458 -24.13 -6.77 -19.75
C LYS A 458 -24.38 -8.23 -19.34
N ASN A 459 -23.59 -9.17 -19.83
CA ASN A 459 -23.73 -10.58 -19.49
C ASN A 459 -23.26 -10.90 -18.05
N CYS A 460 -22.27 -10.15 -17.53
CA CYS A 460 -21.86 -10.24 -16.12
C CYS A 460 -22.92 -9.70 -15.14
N GLU A 461 -23.74 -8.71 -15.54
CA GLU A 461 -24.82 -8.18 -14.72
C GLU A 461 -25.93 -9.23 -14.45
N ILE A 462 -26.11 -10.22 -15.29
CA ILE A 462 -27.22 -11.17 -15.22
C ILE A 462 -26.95 -12.33 -14.24
N GLU A 463 -25.70 -12.73 -14.01
CA GLU A 463 -25.39 -13.90 -13.17
C GLU A 463 -25.04 -13.59 -11.71
N TRP A 464 -24.76 -12.33 -11.33
CA TRP A 464 -24.09 -12.01 -10.08
C TRP A 464 -24.98 -11.51 -8.95
N TYR A 465 -26.28 -11.18 -9.19
CA TYR A 465 -27.10 -10.56 -8.12
C TYR A 465 -28.55 -10.99 -8.12
N ARG A 466 -28.90 -11.99 -7.32
CA ARG A 466 -30.21 -12.14 -6.64
C ARG A 466 -29.97 -12.32 -5.15
N PRO A 467 -29.82 -11.24 -4.35
CA PRO A 467 -30.05 -11.36 -2.92
C PRO A 467 -31.55 -11.26 -2.67
N ALA A 468 -32.08 -12.18 -1.90
CA ALA A 468 -33.43 -12.12 -1.36
C ALA A 468 -33.57 -10.88 -0.46
N GLY A 469 -34.55 -10.02 -0.75
CA GLY A 469 -35.10 -9.01 0.12
C GLY A 469 -34.27 -7.73 0.34
N HIS A 470 -34.48 -6.70 -0.45
CA HIS A 470 -33.95 -5.38 -0.12
C HIS A 470 -34.90 -4.23 -0.38
N ASN A 471 -34.95 -3.30 0.61
CA ASN A 471 -35.75 -2.11 0.74
C ASN A 471 -35.44 -1.03 -0.32
N SER A 472 -36.50 -0.42 -0.84
CA SER A 472 -36.54 0.61 -1.88
C SER A 472 -35.80 1.95 -1.55
N LYS A 473 -35.42 2.19 -0.31
CA LYS A 473 -34.71 3.41 0.11
C LYS A 473 -33.24 3.50 -0.35
N ARG A 474 -32.57 2.36 -0.60
CA ARG A 474 -31.17 2.33 -1.07
C ARG A 474 -31.02 2.65 -2.57
N MET A 475 -32.07 2.51 -3.36
CA MET A 475 -32.02 2.81 -4.80
C MET A 475 -32.02 4.33 -5.11
N ALA A 476 -32.57 5.17 -4.24
CA ALA A 476 -32.59 6.62 -4.45
C ALA A 476 -31.17 7.23 -4.40
N ASP A 477 -30.33 6.80 -3.45
CA ASP A 477 -28.95 7.30 -3.30
C ASP A 477 -28.03 6.87 -4.46
N VAL A 478 -28.30 5.70 -5.04
CA VAL A 478 -27.54 5.18 -6.19
C VAL A 478 -27.92 5.91 -7.49
N ASN A 479 -29.22 6.24 -7.67
CA ASN A 479 -29.67 6.99 -8.83
C ASN A 479 -29.16 8.44 -8.85
N GLU A 480 -28.98 9.05 -7.69
CA GLU A 480 -28.38 10.39 -7.58
C GLU A 480 -26.89 10.39 -7.95
N PHE A 481 -26.19 9.29 -7.66
CA PHE A 481 -24.81 9.08 -8.08
C PHE A 481 -24.68 8.74 -9.59
N LEU A 482 -25.65 8.03 -10.17
CA LEU A 482 -25.70 7.71 -11.61
C LEU A 482 -25.79 8.98 -12.48
N TYR A 483 -26.43 10.04 -11.96
CA TYR A 483 -26.44 11.36 -12.63
C TYR A 483 -25.03 11.97 -12.74
N TRP A 484 -24.10 11.54 -11.90
CA TRP A 484 -22.72 11.97 -11.88
C TRP A 484 -21.82 11.17 -12.83
N THR A 485 -22.22 9.94 -13.17
CA THR A 485 -21.48 9.01 -14.03
C THR A 485 -22.02 8.94 -15.45
N ASN A 486 -23.20 9.50 -15.71
CA ASN A 486 -23.76 9.75 -17.05
C ASN A 486 -23.43 11.21 -17.49
#